data_c4c2c0e86d7be6c682474b914fb42331
#
_entry.id   c4c2c0e86d7be6c682474b914fb42331
#
_cell.length_a   1.000
_cell.length_b   1.000
_cell.length_c   1.000
_cell.angle_alpha   90.00
_cell.angle_beta   90.00
_cell.angle_gamma   90.00
#
_symmetry.space_group_name_H-M   'P 1'
#
loop_
_entity.id
_entity.type
_entity.pdbx_description
1 polymer ?
#
loop_
_entity_poly.entity_id
_entity_poly.type
_entity_poly.pdbx_seq_one_letter_code
_entity_poly.pdbx_strand_id
1 'polypeptide(L)'
;MKKLHIALAFLAFVLLCTSCEKAFMEKETDTDPVSTFEYLWKTVDEQYSFFDVKGVDWDSVYAVYRPKVSEKISDDSLFNVLGAMLNTLNDGHTNLVSPFDVSHNDLVYRKMYENKNINSEVVVLNYLTINYHTTGSFAHNAIRDGQIAYLRYSSFVDAISDDDLVYLVNKYKNTKGMIIDLRQNGGGSVDNVWNLLKLFPSGTRELYKTQIKNGPGHDEFSDLTIVKQPEHDEETTYKHPIVVLTDRGSFSATSFFSLCVKSNFPEATIVGDTTGGGLGLPNGGELPNGWTYRFSITRTLDNNDNNYENGMPPDVTVILDPVQTAQGIDNVIETACDILLGE
;
A
#
# COMPACT_ATOMS: atom_id res chain seq x y z
N MET A 1 -54.81 -36.92 29.38
CA MET A 1 -54.13 -37.12 28.11
C MET A 1 -53.68 -35.83 27.45
N LYS A 2 -54.48 -34.81 27.24
CA LYS A 2 -54.05 -33.55 26.56
C LYS A 2 -52.87 -32.83 27.24
N LYS A 3 -52.82 -32.80 28.57
CA LYS A 3 -51.68 -32.16 29.31
C LYS A 3 -50.33 -32.91 29.14
N LEU A 4 -50.37 -34.24 28.96
CA LEU A 4 -49.15 -35.04 28.70
C LEU A 4 -48.58 -34.82 27.30
N HIS A 5 -49.47 -34.66 26.29
CA HIS A 5 -49.04 -34.35 24.92
C HIS A 5 -48.46 -32.95 24.79
N ILE A 6 -48.98 -31.94 25.52
CA ILE A 6 -48.40 -30.60 25.57
C ILE A 6 -47.02 -30.58 26.20
N ALA A 7 -46.84 -31.34 27.30
CA ALA A 7 -45.54 -31.44 27.97
C ALA A 7 -44.48 -32.16 27.08
N LEU A 8 -44.88 -33.21 26.37
CA LEU A 8 -44.02 -33.91 25.41
C LEU A 8 -43.66 -33.03 24.20
N ALA A 9 -44.60 -32.27 23.66
CA ALA A 9 -44.35 -31.35 22.58
C ALA A 9 -43.41 -30.19 22.97
N PHE A 10 -43.56 -29.69 24.20
CA PHE A 10 -42.67 -28.65 24.72
C PHE A 10 -41.27 -29.18 24.98
N LEU A 11 -41.12 -30.42 25.49
CA LEU A 11 -39.84 -31.07 25.69
C LEU A 11 -39.13 -31.36 24.37
N ALA A 12 -39.88 -31.79 23.34
CA ALA A 12 -39.34 -32.02 22.01
C ALA A 12 -38.90 -30.68 21.34
N PHE A 13 -39.66 -29.59 21.56
CA PHE A 13 -39.27 -28.26 21.05
C PHE A 13 -38.01 -27.72 21.74
N VAL A 14 -37.87 -27.89 23.05
CA VAL A 14 -36.63 -27.53 23.79
C VAL A 14 -35.42 -28.32 23.29
N LEU A 15 -35.58 -29.63 23.04
CA LEU A 15 -34.52 -30.48 22.50
C LEU A 15 -34.12 -30.10 21.07
N LEU A 16 -35.04 -29.62 20.27
CA LEU A 16 -34.76 -29.13 18.91
C LEU A 16 -34.00 -27.79 18.92
N CYS A 17 -34.30 -26.91 19.88
CA CYS A 17 -33.59 -25.63 20.01
C CYS A 17 -32.13 -25.78 20.48
N THR A 18 -31.83 -26.79 21.33
CA THR A 18 -30.43 -27.02 21.79
C THR A 18 -29.57 -27.82 20.77
N SER A 19 -30.20 -28.45 19.79
CA SER A 19 -29.48 -29.20 18.73
C SER A 19 -28.98 -28.32 17.57
N CYS A 20 -29.64 -27.16 17.33
CA CYS A 20 -29.29 -26.30 16.21
C CYS A 20 -28.04 -25.44 16.45
N GLU A 21 -27.71 -25.06 17.70
CA GLU A 21 -26.52 -24.25 17.97
C GLU A 21 -25.22 -24.97 17.62
N LYS A 22 -25.09 -26.26 17.94
CA LYS A 22 -23.88 -27.03 17.65
C LYS A 22 -23.70 -27.43 16.19
N ALA A 23 -24.77 -27.39 15.40
CA ALA A 23 -24.70 -27.75 13.97
C ALA A 23 -24.33 -26.58 13.05
N PHE A 24 -24.38 -25.35 13.55
CA PHE A 24 -24.05 -24.11 12.83
C PHE A 24 -22.83 -23.37 13.39
N MET A 25 -22.28 -23.82 14.53
CA MET A 25 -21.00 -23.32 15.03
C MET A 25 -19.90 -24.09 14.31
N GLU A 26 -19.06 -23.39 13.57
CA GLU A 26 -17.78 -23.94 13.12
C GLU A 26 -17.05 -24.49 14.36
N LYS A 27 -16.42 -25.66 14.19
CA LYS A 27 -15.65 -26.26 15.28
C LYS A 27 -14.61 -25.23 15.74
N GLU A 28 -14.70 -24.81 17.01
CA GLU A 28 -13.68 -23.91 17.58
C GLU A 28 -12.31 -24.50 17.28
N THR A 29 -11.48 -23.71 16.60
CA THR A 29 -10.10 -24.10 16.32
C THR A 29 -9.35 -24.10 17.64
N ASP A 30 -8.58 -25.17 17.90
CA ASP A 30 -7.76 -25.24 19.11
C ASP A 30 -6.81 -24.04 19.16
N THR A 31 -6.75 -23.38 20.32
CA THR A 31 -5.97 -22.15 20.54
C THR A 31 -4.51 -22.42 20.92
N ASP A 32 -4.10 -23.69 20.89
CA ASP A 32 -2.73 -24.07 21.23
C ASP A 32 -1.73 -23.55 20.16
N PRO A 33 -0.45 -23.45 20.52
CA PRO A 33 0.56 -22.91 19.62
C PRO A 33 0.72 -23.65 18.30
N VAL A 34 0.53 -24.97 18.30
CA VAL A 34 0.66 -25.81 17.10
C VAL A 34 -0.49 -25.51 16.14
N SER A 35 -1.72 -25.53 16.63
CA SER A 35 -2.92 -25.21 15.84
C SER A 35 -2.87 -23.78 15.31
N THR A 36 -2.35 -22.83 16.11
CA THR A 36 -2.15 -21.44 15.68
C THR A 36 -1.15 -21.33 14.51
N PHE A 37 -0.03 -22.06 14.59
CA PHE A 37 0.96 -22.10 13.50
C PHE A 37 0.35 -22.72 12.23
N GLU A 38 -0.30 -23.88 12.33
CA GLU A 38 -0.90 -24.58 11.19
C GLU A 38 -1.98 -23.70 10.51
N TYR A 39 -2.79 -23.01 11.30
CA TYR A 39 -3.80 -22.10 10.79
C TYR A 39 -3.18 -20.95 10.00
N LEU A 40 -2.16 -20.27 10.56
CA LEU A 40 -1.50 -19.16 9.89
C LEU A 40 -0.80 -19.62 8.62
N TRP A 41 -0.01 -20.70 8.69
CA TRP A 41 0.71 -21.22 7.53
C TRP A 41 -0.25 -21.57 6.39
N LYS A 42 -1.32 -22.32 6.69
CA LYS A 42 -2.34 -22.71 5.71
C LYS A 42 -3.07 -21.49 5.13
N THR A 43 -3.43 -20.52 5.96
CA THR A 43 -4.13 -19.33 5.49
C THR A 43 -3.28 -18.51 4.53
N VAL A 44 -1.98 -18.38 4.82
CA VAL A 44 -1.03 -17.73 3.90
C VAL A 44 -0.87 -18.55 2.61
N ASP A 45 -0.72 -19.88 2.72
CA ASP A 45 -0.61 -20.79 1.59
C ASP A 45 -1.77 -20.62 0.58
N GLU A 46 -2.99 -20.58 1.11
CA GLU A 46 -4.21 -20.49 0.30
C GLU A 46 -4.52 -19.07 -0.22
N GLN A 47 -4.06 -18.01 0.44
CA GLN A 47 -4.55 -16.66 0.18
C GLN A 47 -3.48 -15.65 -0.22
N TYR A 48 -2.18 -15.90 0.00
CA TYR A 48 -1.14 -14.95 -0.37
C TYR A 48 -0.96 -14.86 -1.88
N SER A 49 -0.85 -13.62 -2.41
CA SER A 49 -0.92 -13.37 -3.85
C SER A 49 0.41 -13.46 -4.58
N PHE A 50 1.58 -13.48 -3.91
CA PHE A 50 2.84 -13.16 -4.56
C PHE A 50 3.97 -14.20 -4.39
N PHE A 51 3.66 -15.46 -4.14
CA PHE A 51 4.70 -16.48 -4.00
C PHE A 51 5.65 -16.54 -5.20
N ASP A 52 5.09 -16.49 -6.41
CA ASP A 52 5.84 -16.47 -7.68
C ASP A 52 6.67 -15.20 -7.86
N VAL A 53 6.08 -14.02 -7.57
CA VAL A 53 6.73 -12.71 -7.71
C VAL A 53 7.88 -12.52 -6.69
N LYS A 54 7.70 -13.08 -5.48
CA LYS A 54 8.68 -13.04 -4.40
C LYS A 54 9.68 -14.20 -4.46
N GLY A 55 9.42 -15.22 -5.27
CA GLY A 55 10.26 -16.41 -5.41
C GLY A 55 10.31 -17.26 -4.14
N VAL A 56 9.19 -17.34 -3.39
CA VAL A 56 9.12 -18.05 -2.11
C VAL A 56 8.50 -19.43 -2.32
N ASP A 57 9.24 -20.47 -1.94
CA ASP A 57 8.75 -21.83 -1.79
C ASP A 57 8.17 -22.00 -0.38
N TRP A 58 6.84 -21.92 -0.26
CA TRP A 58 6.15 -21.90 1.01
C TRP A 58 6.19 -23.26 1.74
N ASP A 59 6.24 -24.38 1.01
CA ASP A 59 6.44 -25.72 1.60
C ASP A 59 7.83 -25.83 2.25
N SER A 60 8.87 -25.28 1.63
CA SER A 60 10.20 -25.19 2.22
C SER A 60 10.21 -24.31 3.48
N VAL A 61 9.43 -23.23 3.51
CA VAL A 61 9.25 -22.41 4.71
C VAL A 61 8.58 -23.20 5.83
N TYR A 62 7.54 -24.01 5.53
CA TYR A 62 6.94 -24.91 6.51
C TYR A 62 7.97 -25.84 7.13
N ALA A 63 8.75 -26.53 6.29
CA ALA A 63 9.76 -27.48 6.76
C ALA A 63 10.79 -26.86 7.71
N VAL A 64 11.10 -25.56 7.54
CA VAL A 64 12.04 -24.82 8.39
C VAL A 64 11.41 -24.35 9.70
N TYR A 65 10.16 -23.89 9.68
CA TYR A 65 9.56 -23.23 10.84
C TYR A 65 8.69 -24.14 11.69
N ARG A 66 8.00 -25.12 11.12
CA ARG A 66 7.13 -26.04 11.86
C ARG A 66 7.85 -26.78 13.00
N PRO A 67 9.08 -27.29 12.85
CA PRO A 67 9.80 -27.97 13.93
C PRO A 67 10.16 -27.07 15.13
N LYS A 68 10.08 -25.75 14.99
CA LYS A 68 10.37 -24.78 16.04
C LYS A 68 9.19 -24.57 16.99
N VAL A 69 7.99 -25.06 16.65
CA VAL A 69 6.76 -24.87 17.42
C VAL A 69 6.38 -26.18 18.13
N SER A 70 6.20 -26.10 19.42
CA SER A 70 5.70 -27.19 20.28
C SER A 70 4.55 -26.69 21.15
N GLU A 71 3.76 -27.59 21.72
CA GLU A 71 2.64 -27.26 22.62
C GLU A 71 3.06 -26.43 23.85
N LYS A 72 4.34 -26.44 24.21
CA LYS A 72 4.89 -25.80 25.41
C LYS A 72 5.72 -24.54 25.07
N ILE A 73 5.73 -24.08 23.81
CA ILE A 73 6.44 -22.85 23.41
C ILE A 73 5.78 -21.65 24.11
N SER A 74 6.58 -20.69 24.58
CA SER A 74 6.04 -19.44 25.13
C SER A 74 5.46 -18.55 24.05
N ASP A 75 4.54 -17.65 24.40
CA ASP A 75 3.92 -16.70 23.47
C ASP A 75 4.95 -15.83 22.77
N ASP A 76 5.96 -15.30 23.47
CA ASP A 76 7.05 -14.52 22.87
C ASP A 76 7.82 -15.35 21.82
N SER A 77 8.11 -16.62 22.11
CA SER A 77 8.83 -17.49 21.19
C SER A 77 7.96 -17.88 20.00
N LEU A 78 6.67 -18.13 20.20
CA LEU A 78 5.70 -18.38 19.14
C LEU A 78 5.58 -17.16 18.22
N PHE A 79 5.43 -15.97 18.78
CA PHE A 79 5.35 -14.71 18.03
C PHE A 79 6.59 -14.52 17.15
N ASN A 80 7.78 -14.72 17.71
CA ASN A 80 9.04 -14.61 16.97
C ASN A 80 9.13 -15.63 15.82
N VAL A 81 8.67 -16.88 16.05
CA VAL A 81 8.67 -17.92 14.99
C VAL A 81 7.68 -17.57 13.88
N LEU A 82 6.45 -17.17 14.21
CA LEU A 82 5.42 -16.80 13.24
C LEU A 82 5.81 -15.52 12.47
N GLY A 83 6.30 -14.51 13.17
CA GLY A 83 6.78 -13.28 12.55
C GLY A 83 7.96 -13.52 11.59
N ALA A 84 8.94 -14.34 11.99
CA ALA A 84 10.05 -14.70 11.13
C ALA A 84 9.62 -15.55 9.92
N MET A 85 8.62 -16.42 10.08
CA MET A 85 8.00 -17.17 8.97
C MET A 85 7.38 -16.20 7.96
N LEU A 86 6.54 -15.28 8.42
CA LEU A 86 5.92 -14.27 7.57
C LEU A 86 6.93 -13.36 6.88
N ASN A 87 8.05 -13.03 7.56
CA ASN A 87 9.09 -12.17 7.00
C ASN A 87 9.81 -12.79 5.81
N THR A 88 9.73 -14.11 5.60
CA THR A 88 10.27 -14.76 4.39
C THR A 88 9.57 -14.30 3.11
N LEU A 89 8.33 -13.77 3.22
CA LEU A 89 7.57 -13.27 2.09
C LEU A 89 8.14 -11.97 1.50
N ASN A 90 8.99 -11.24 2.22
CA ASN A 90 9.57 -9.96 1.78
C ASN A 90 8.51 -8.97 1.24
N ASP A 91 7.38 -8.91 1.92
CA ASP A 91 6.24 -8.06 1.60
C ASP A 91 5.98 -7.08 2.75
N GLY A 92 6.03 -5.77 2.45
CA GLY A 92 5.84 -4.71 3.45
C GLY A 92 4.42 -4.61 4.00
N HIS A 93 3.45 -5.26 3.36
CA HIS A 93 2.08 -5.37 3.86
C HIS A 93 1.88 -6.53 4.82
N THR A 94 2.85 -7.44 4.94
CA THR A 94 2.75 -8.62 5.80
C THR A 94 3.19 -8.28 7.22
N ASN A 95 2.32 -8.55 8.19
CA ASN A 95 2.62 -8.42 9.61
C ASN A 95 1.76 -9.33 10.48
N LEU A 96 2.25 -9.55 11.70
CA LEU A 96 1.58 -10.21 12.81
C LEU A 96 1.48 -9.21 13.96
N VAL A 97 0.33 -9.14 14.61
CA VAL A 97 0.08 -8.25 15.74
C VAL A 97 -0.38 -9.08 16.94
N SER A 98 0.27 -8.91 18.05
CA SER A 98 -0.10 -9.48 19.36
C SER A 98 -0.39 -8.34 20.34
N PRO A 99 -0.91 -8.63 21.55
CA PRO A 99 -1.08 -7.63 22.61
C PRO A 99 0.23 -6.98 23.08
N PHE A 100 1.39 -7.55 22.75
CA PHE A 100 2.68 -7.13 23.28
C PHE A 100 3.69 -6.74 22.18
N ASP A 101 3.47 -7.09 20.90
CA ASP A 101 4.41 -6.77 19.82
C ASP A 101 3.74 -6.76 18.44
N VAL A 102 4.42 -6.13 17.45
CA VAL A 102 4.03 -6.11 16.04
C VAL A 102 5.24 -6.53 15.20
N SER A 103 5.09 -7.60 14.41
CA SER A 103 6.15 -8.00 13.47
C SER A 103 6.18 -7.08 12.24
N HIS A 104 7.37 -6.89 11.69
CA HIS A 104 7.58 -6.14 10.45
C HIS A 104 8.73 -6.76 9.64
N ASN A 105 8.76 -6.50 8.34
CA ASN A 105 9.81 -7.01 7.47
C ASN A 105 11.02 -6.07 7.47
N ASP A 106 12.11 -6.48 8.12
CA ASP A 106 13.32 -5.67 8.26
C ASP A 106 13.95 -5.30 6.91
N LEU A 107 13.93 -6.19 5.92
CA LEU A 107 14.53 -5.91 4.61
C LEU A 107 13.75 -4.84 3.85
N VAL A 108 12.41 -4.92 3.89
CA VAL A 108 11.55 -3.90 3.27
C VAL A 108 11.75 -2.57 3.99
N TYR A 109 11.72 -2.59 5.32
CA TYR A 109 11.94 -1.41 6.14
C TYR A 109 13.30 -0.75 5.84
N ARG A 110 14.40 -1.52 5.78
CA ARG A 110 15.73 -0.99 5.46
C ARG A 110 15.78 -0.37 4.06
N LYS A 111 15.21 -1.02 3.05
CA LYS A 111 15.14 -0.45 1.69
C LYS A 111 14.45 0.91 1.66
N MET A 112 13.39 1.08 2.45
CA MET A 112 12.65 2.33 2.52
C MET A 112 13.40 3.43 3.29
N TYR A 113 14.15 3.10 4.34
CA TYR A 113 14.72 4.08 5.25
C TYR A 113 16.23 4.30 5.10
N GLU A 114 17.00 3.31 4.65
CA GLU A 114 18.45 3.44 4.47
C GLU A 114 18.84 4.17 3.19
N ASN A 115 18.01 4.10 2.15
CA ASN A 115 18.29 4.68 0.83
C ASN A 115 17.33 5.84 0.52
N LYS A 116 17.22 6.80 1.43
CA LYS A 116 16.37 7.98 1.23
C LYS A 116 16.89 8.86 0.08
N ASN A 117 16.05 9.06 -0.92
CA ASN A 117 16.37 9.93 -2.06
C ASN A 117 15.88 11.38 -1.82
N ILE A 118 15.90 11.82 -0.57
CA ILE A 118 15.48 13.15 -0.12
C ILE A 118 16.27 13.59 1.11
N ASN A 119 16.62 14.87 1.15
CA ASN A 119 17.02 15.54 2.38
C ASN A 119 15.92 16.54 2.78
N SER A 120 15.15 16.19 3.82
CA SER A 120 14.00 16.99 4.25
C SER A 120 14.39 18.40 4.70
N GLU A 121 15.58 18.60 5.28
CA GLU A 121 16.06 19.91 5.69
C GLU A 121 16.33 20.81 4.48
N VAL A 122 17.01 20.28 3.45
CA VAL A 122 17.25 21.02 2.19
C VAL A 122 15.92 21.37 1.52
N VAL A 123 14.97 20.43 1.47
CA VAL A 123 13.64 20.69 0.90
C VAL A 123 12.91 21.82 1.64
N VAL A 124 12.91 21.77 2.98
CA VAL A 124 12.21 22.79 3.77
C VAL A 124 12.90 24.14 3.68
N LEU A 125 14.23 24.21 3.70
CA LEU A 125 14.94 25.48 3.73
C LEU A 125 15.03 26.17 2.37
N ASN A 126 15.17 25.38 1.26
CA ASN A 126 15.55 25.95 -0.02
C ASN A 126 14.45 25.88 -1.09
N TYR A 127 13.45 24.99 -0.94
CA TYR A 127 12.36 24.84 -1.92
C TYR A 127 11.00 25.23 -1.34
N LEU A 128 10.61 24.72 -0.17
CA LEU A 128 9.42 25.19 0.52
C LEU A 128 9.64 26.57 1.14
N THR A 129 10.82 26.82 1.69
CA THR A 129 11.17 27.97 2.52
C THR A 129 10.40 28.02 3.85
N ILE A 130 10.83 28.86 4.79
CA ILE A 130 10.15 29.04 6.08
C ILE A 130 8.75 29.66 5.96
N ASN A 131 8.42 30.22 4.81
CA ASN A 131 7.14 30.89 4.52
C ASN A 131 6.25 30.08 3.56
N TYR A 132 6.46 28.76 3.49
CA TYR A 132 5.62 27.93 2.63
C TYR A 132 4.14 28.00 3.04
N HIS A 133 3.28 27.66 2.09
CA HIS A 133 1.84 27.57 2.30
C HIS A 133 1.42 26.14 2.63
N THR A 134 0.30 26.00 3.35
CA THR A 134 -0.37 24.73 3.58
C THR A 134 -1.79 24.82 3.07
N THR A 135 -2.21 23.86 2.23
CA THR A 135 -3.57 23.70 1.77
C THR A 135 -3.97 22.24 1.96
N GLY A 136 -4.94 21.98 2.84
CA GLY A 136 -5.23 20.62 3.29
C GLY A 136 -3.96 19.93 3.74
N SER A 137 -3.66 18.80 3.13
CA SER A 137 -2.47 17.98 3.44
C SER A 137 -1.22 18.32 2.63
N PHE A 138 -1.27 19.36 1.81
CA PHE A 138 -0.15 19.78 0.97
C PHE A 138 0.65 20.92 1.62
N ALA A 139 1.97 20.73 1.75
CA ALA A 139 2.91 21.84 1.92
C ALA A 139 3.40 22.27 0.53
N HIS A 140 3.32 23.57 0.20
CA HIS A 140 3.59 24.00 -1.17
C HIS A 140 4.17 25.39 -1.25
N ASN A 141 4.90 25.66 -2.34
CA ASN A 141 5.41 26.96 -2.70
C ASN A 141 5.61 27.07 -4.21
N ALA A 142 5.84 28.29 -4.71
CA ALA A 142 6.35 28.51 -6.05
C ALA A 142 7.89 28.60 -6.02
N ILE A 143 8.57 27.88 -6.88
CA ILE A 143 10.03 27.87 -7.00
C ILE A 143 10.48 28.35 -8.40
N ARG A 144 11.79 28.50 -8.62
CA ARG A 144 12.34 28.98 -9.89
C ARG A 144 11.70 30.34 -10.32
N ASP A 145 11.76 31.33 -9.42
CA ASP A 145 11.18 32.67 -9.62
C ASP A 145 9.67 32.64 -9.96
N GLY A 146 8.96 31.72 -9.34
CA GLY A 146 7.50 31.57 -9.51
C GLY A 146 7.07 30.81 -10.76
N GLN A 147 8.01 30.21 -11.50
CA GLN A 147 7.70 29.49 -12.73
C GLN A 147 7.18 28.07 -12.50
N ILE A 148 7.48 27.44 -11.36
CA ILE A 148 7.13 26.05 -11.06
C ILE A 148 6.39 25.98 -9.73
N ALA A 149 5.27 25.27 -9.71
CA ALA A 149 4.59 24.90 -8.48
C ALA A 149 5.30 23.68 -7.87
N TYR A 150 5.67 23.76 -6.58
CA TYR A 150 6.18 22.62 -5.83
C TYR A 150 5.20 22.25 -4.74
N LEU A 151 4.70 21.02 -4.78
CA LEU A 151 3.76 20.46 -3.84
C LEU A 151 4.39 19.23 -3.18
N ARG A 152 4.48 19.23 -1.86
CA ARG A 152 4.85 18.05 -1.10
C ARG A 152 3.63 17.45 -0.42
N TYR A 153 3.40 16.16 -0.67
CA TYR A 153 2.35 15.36 -0.05
C TYR A 153 2.97 14.14 0.63
N SER A 154 3.01 14.15 1.95
CA SER A 154 3.85 13.23 2.74
C SER A 154 3.15 11.92 3.12
N SER A 155 1.82 11.83 3.00
CA SER A 155 1.07 10.62 3.41
C SER A 155 -0.28 10.56 2.73
N PHE A 156 -0.61 9.41 2.13
CA PHE A 156 -1.96 9.13 1.64
C PHE A 156 -2.95 8.77 2.76
N VAL A 157 -2.53 8.78 4.04
CA VAL A 157 -3.46 8.74 5.18
C VAL A 157 -4.19 10.07 5.32
N ASP A 158 -3.52 11.17 4.99
CA ASP A 158 -4.05 12.51 5.10
C ASP A 158 -5.00 12.81 3.92
N ALA A 159 -6.20 13.28 4.23
CA ALA A 159 -7.26 13.46 3.23
C ALA A 159 -6.95 14.58 2.23
N ILE A 160 -7.38 14.39 1.00
CA ILE A 160 -7.38 15.38 -0.08
C ILE A 160 -8.83 15.70 -0.42
N SER A 161 -9.23 16.96 -0.38
CA SER A 161 -10.54 17.44 -0.82
C SER A 161 -10.48 18.08 -2.21
N ASP A 162 -11.62 18.16 -2.89
CA ASP A 162 -11.73 18.87 -4.16
C ASP A 162 -11.43 20.36 -4.00
N ASP A 163 -11.87 20.96 -2.88
CA ASP A 163 -11.59 22.37 -2.57
C ASP A 163 -10.07 22.64 -2.45
N ASP A 164 -9.32 21.70 -1.87
CA ASP A 164 -7.85 21.82 -1.82
C ASP A 164 -7.24 21.83 -3.23
N LEU A 165 -7.68 20.93 -4.09
CA LEU A 165 -7.19 20.83 -5.46
C LEU A 165 -7.57 22.05 -6.30
N VAL A 166 -8.82 22.49 -6.20
CA VAL A 166 -9.31 23.71 -6.90
C VAL A 166 -8.50 24.92 -6.47
N TYR A 167 -8.22 25.07 -5.15
CA TYR A 167 -7.37 26.14 -4.66
C TYR A 167 -5.95 26.08 -5.24
N LEU A 168 -5.31 24.90 -5.20
CA LEU A 168 -3.95 24.71 -5.72
C LEU A 168 -3.86 24.96 -7.20
N VAL A 169 -4.80 24.43 -8.00
CA VAL A 169 -4.87 24.67 -9.44
C VAL A 169 -5.03 26.13 -9.76
N ASN A 170 -5.95 26.84 -9.08
CA ASN A 170 -6.14 28.28 -9.29
C ASN A 170 -4.92 29.11 -8.89
N LYS A 171 -4.26 28.75 -7.76
CA LYS A 171 -3.07 29.44 -7.28
C LYS A 171 -1.91 29.33 -8.26
N TYR A 172 -1.75 28.15 -8.87
CA TYR A 172 -0.61 27.82 -9.74
C TYR A 172 -0.93 27.75 -11.23
N LYS A 173 -2.10 28.24 -11.67
CA LYS A 173 -2.53 28.20 -13.08
C LYS A 173 -1.62 28.88 -14.08
N ASN A 174 -0.76 29.79 -13.63
CA ASN A 174 0.18 30.56 -14.47
C ASN A 174 1.61 30.00 -14.41
N THR A 175 1.88 28.95 -13.65
CA THR A 175 3.21 28.31 -13.64
C THR A 175 3.38 27.45 -14.90
N LYS A 176 4.62 27.18 -15.29
CA LYS A 176 4.94 26.38 -16.47
C LYS A 176 4.76 24.88 -16.23
N GLY A 177 4.77 24.45 -14.97
CA GLY A 177 4.60 23.07 -14.57
C GLY A 177 4.47 22.92 -13.05
N MET A 178 4.19 21.71 -12.61
CA MET A 178 4.01 21.34 -11.22
C MET A 178 4.88 20.14 -10.85
N ILE A 179 5.52 20.19 -9.71
CA ILE A 179 6.19 19.05 -9.08
C ILE A 179 5.31 18.55 -7.93
N ILE A 180 5.00 17.25 -7.94
CA ILE A 180 4.35 16.54 -6.83
C ILE A 180 5.39 15.65 -6.18
N ASP A 181 5.91 16.05 -5.02
CA ASP A 181 6.94 15.30 -4.31
C ASP A 181 6.29 14.29 -3.34
N LEU A 182 6.40 13.01 -3.71
CA LEU A 182 5.89 11.86 -2.97
C LEU A 182 7.03 11.01 -2.36
N ARG A 183 8.26 11.49 -2.36
CA ARG A 183 9.38 10.77 -1.75
C ARG A 183 9.13 10.57 -0.26
N GLN A 184 9.42 9.38 0.26
CA GLN A 184 9.13 8.95 1.65
C GLN A 184 7.64 9.00 2.03
N ASN A 185 6.73 9.00 1.07
CA ASN A 185 5.30 8.82 1.32
C ASN A 185 4.98 7.31 1.37
N GLY A 186 4.78 6.77 2.56
CA GLY A 186 4.54 5.34 2.82
C GLY A 186 3.16 4.81 2.37
N GLY A 187 2.35 5.64 1.72
CA GLY A 187 1.02 5.26 1.26
C GLY A 187 -0.11 5.66 2.21
N GLY A 188 -1.22 4.94 2.16
CA GLY A 188 -2.44 5.19 2.93
C GLY A 188 -3.70 4.78 2.18
N SER A 189 -4.71 5.64 2.14
CA SER A 189 -5.99 5.37 1.51
C SER A 189 -5.91 5.43 -0.03
N VAL A 190 -6.51 4.44 -0.67
CA VAL A 190 -6.70 4.42 -2.14
C VAL A 190 -7.66 5.53 -2.58
N ASP A 191 -8.61 5.96 -1.75
CA ASP A 191 -9.49 7.09 -2.08
C ASP A 191 -8.70 8.38 -2.31
N ASN A 192 -7.64 8.60 -1.54
CA ASN A 192 -6.75 9.74 -1.74
C ASN A 192 -5.92 9.62 -3.01
N VAL A 193 -5.65 8.40 -3.52
CA VAL A 193 -5.07 8.21 -4.86
C VAL A 193 -6.03 8.73 -5.93
N TRP A 194 -7.32 8.36 -5.86
CA TRP A 194 -8.35 8.86 -6.77
C TRP A 194 -8.47 10.38 -6.72
N ASN A 195 -8.43 10.94 -5.51
CA ASN A 195 -8.48 12.39 -5.36
C ASN A 195 -7.25 13.07 -5.98
N LEU A 196 -6.02 12.59 -5.73
CA LEU A 196 -4.83 13.20 -6.31
C LEU A 196 -4.78 13.06 -7.84
N LEU A 197 -5.32 11.97 -8.41
CA LEU A 197 -5.43 11.79 -9.86
C LEU A 197 -6.34 12.82 -10.55
N LYS A 198 -7.20 13.53 -9.81
CA LYS A 198 -8.01 14.64 -10.36
C LYS A 198 -7.18 15.84 -10.83
N LEU A 199 -5.91 15.92 -10.42
CA LEU A 199 -4.98 16.91 -11.02
C LEU A 199 -4.67 16.63 -12.49
N PHE A 200 -4.91 15.41 -12.97
CA PHE A 200 -4.69 15.01 -14.37
C PHE A 200 -6.01 15.12 -15.18
N PRO A 201 -5.93 15.17 -16.51
CA PRO A 201 -7.14 15.29 -17.34
C PRO A 201 -8.13 14.15 -17.09
N SER A 202 -9.41 14.50 -16.94
CA SER A 202 -10.51 13.55 -16.86
C SER A 202 -10.64 12.74 -18.17
N GLY A 203 -11.20 11.54 -18.09
CA GLY A 203 -11.43 10.68 -19.24
C GLY A 203 -11.72 9.23 -18.85
N THR A 204 -12.04 8.41 -19.84
CA THR A 204 -12.38 6.99 -19.66
C THR A 204 -11.15 6.09 -19.77
N ARG A 205 -10.01 6.50 -19.22
CA ARG A 205 -8.76 5.72 -19.28
C ARG A 205 -8.86 4.46 -18.42
N GLU A 206 -8.33 3.36 -18.92
CA GLU A 206 -8.13 2.13 -18.17
C GLU A 206 -6.84 2.28 -17.37
N LEU A 207 -6.97 2.50 -16.04
CA LEU A 207 -5.83 2.84 -15.20
C LEU A 207 -4.95 1.64 -14.87
N TYR A 208 -5.59 0.50 -14.58
CA TYR A 208 -4.90 -0.74 -14.22
C TYR A 208 -5.87 -1.93 -14.25
N LYS A 209 -5.30 -3.13 -14.17
CA LYS A 209 -6.04 -4.37 -13.99
C LYS A 209 -5.81 -4.91 -12.57
N THR A 210 -6.81 -5.55 -12.02
CA THR A 210 -6.70 -6.20 -10.69
C THR A 210 -7.36 -7.55 -10.70
N GLN A 211 -6.87 -8.44 -9.86
CA GLN A 211 -7.46 -9.74 -9.55
C GLN A 211 -7.24 -10.06 -8.07
N ILE A 212 -8.09 -10.92 -7.52
CA ILE A 212 -8.06 -11.32 -6.12
C ILE A 212 -7.93 -12.85 -6.04
N LYS A 213 -7.21 -13.34 -5.03
CA LYS A 213 -7.17 -14.77 -4.72
C LYS A 213 -8.59 -15.30 -4.50
N ASN A 214 -8.95 -16.39 -5.18
CA ASN A 214 -10.29 -16.99 -5.11
C ASN A 214 -10.30 -18.51 -4.98
N GLY A 215 -9.13 -19.13 -4.73
CA GLY A 215 -8.98 -20.55 -4.51
C GLY A 215 -7.67 -20.88 -3.79
N PRO A 216 -7.48 -22.13 -3.33
CA PRO A 216 -6.33 -22.53 -2.54
C PRO A 216 -5.02 -22.67 -3.34
N GLY A 217 -5.08 -22.88 -4.64
CA GLY A 217 -3.88 -22.99 -5.47
C GLY A 217 -3.19 -21.63 -5.65
N HIS A 218 -1.86 -21.59 -5.70
CA HIS A 218 -1.08 -20.35 -5.73
C HIS A 218 -1.35 -19.47 -6.97
N ASP A 219 -1.86 -20.04 -8.04
CA ASP A 219 -2.23 -19.40 -9.31
C ASP A 219 -3.75 -19.20 -9.48
N GLU A 220 -4.55 -19.56 -8.47
CA GLU A 220 -6.00 -19.39 -8.52
C GLU A 220 -6.42 -17.99 -8.12
N PHE A 221 -6.82 -17.22 -9.14
CA PHE A 221 -7.29 -15.84 -9.00
C PHE A 221 -8.65 -15.68 -9.71
N SER A 222 -9.37 -14.63 -9.33
CA SER A 222 -10.54 -14.17 -10.07
C SER A 222 -10.17 -13.76 -11.50
N ASP A 223 -11.18 -13.59 -12.35
CA ASP A 223 -10.99 -12.89 -13.62
C ASP A 223 -10.40 -11.49 -13.39
N LEU A 224 -9.59 -11.04 -14.36
CA LEU A 224 -9.04 -9.69 -14.35
C LEU A 224 -10.17 -8.65 -14.45
N THR A 225 -10.20 -7.73 -13.51
CA THR A 225 -11.08 -6.56 -13.53
C THR A 225 -10.28 -5.35 -13.99
N ILE A 226 -10.78 -4.67 -15.04
CA ILE A 226 -10.20 -3.42 -15.51
C ILE A 226 -10.79 -2.28 -14.68
N VAL A 227 -9.92 -1.48 -14.08
CA VAL A 227 -10.31 -0.29 -13.32
C VAL A 227 -10.10 0.95 -14.18
N LYS A 228 -11.15 1.75 -14.28
CA LYS A 228 -11.16 2.96 -15.09
C LYS A 228 -11.09 4.21 -14.22
N GLN A 229 -10.53 5.27 -14.79
CA GLN A 229 -10.51 6.58 -14.14
C GLN A 229 -11.95 7.06 -13.90
N PRO A 230 -12.31 7.44 -12.65
CA PRO A 230 -13.58 8.12 -12.40
C PRO A 230 -13.60 9.49 -13.11
N GLU A 231 -14.76 9.85 -13.64
CA GLU A 231 -14.98 11.22 -14.12
C GLU A 231 -14.91 12.22 -12.96
N HIS A 232 -14.37 13.40 -13.21
CA HIS A 232 -14.25 14.47 -12.25
C HIS A 232 -14.36 15.84 -12.94
N ASP A 233 -14.59 16.88 -12.16
CA ASP A 233 -14.72 18.23 -12.63
C ASP A 233 -13.38 18.78 -13.12
N GLU A 234 -13.38 19.48 -14.25
CA GLU A 234 -12.17 20.07 -14.84
C GLU A 234 -11.53 21.15 -13.94
N GLU A 235 -12.26 21.71 -12.98
CA GLU A 235 -11.73 22.71 -12.06
C GLU A 235 -10.59 22.19 -11.18
N THR A 236 -10.54 20.86 -10.94
CA THR A 236 -9.45 20.21 -10.22
C THR A 236 -8.26 19.87 -11.12
N THR A 237 -8.40 19.96 -12.44
CA THR A 237 -7.38 19.56 -13.39
C THR A 237 -6.34 20.65 -13.59
N TYR A 238 -5.06 20.33 -13.36
CA TYR A 238 -3.94 21.21 -13.70
C TYR A 238 -3.60 21.10 -15.18
N LYS A 239 -3.48 22.24 -15.88
CA LYS A 239 -3.42 22.26 -17.36
C LYS A 239 -2.01 22.27 -17.96
N HIS A 240 -0.97 22.23 -17.15
CA HIS A 240 0.43 22.20 -17.56
C HIS A 240 1.10 20.88 -17.17
N PRO A 241 2.33 20.58 -17.67
CA PRO A 241 3.03 19.33 -17.33
C PRO A 241 3.22 19.14 -15.83
N ILE A 242 3.16 17.87 -15.39
CA ILE A 242 3.37 17.46 -13.99
C ILE A 242 4.59 16.52 -13.94
N VAL A 243 5.48 16.77 -12.99
CA VAL A 243 6.53 15.81 -12.62
C VAL A 243 6.22 15.25 -11.23
N VAL A 244 6.30 13.94 -11.09
CA VAL A 244 6.12 13.25 -9.81
C VAL A 244 7.47 12.77 -9.31
N LEU A 245 7.85 13.10 -8.07
CA LEU A 245 9.08 12.61 -7.47
C LEU A 245 8.81 11.40 -6.59
N THR A 246 9.61 10.34 -6.79
CA THR A 246 9.51 9.07 -6.06
C THR A 246 10.84 8.60 -5.51
N ASP A 247 10.78 7.74 -4.50
CA ASP A 247 11.92 7.00 -3.98
C ASP A 247 11.48 5.65 -3.35
N ARG A 248 12.41 4.91 -2.76
CA ARG A 248 12.12 3.63 -2.11
C ARG A 248 11.14 3.74 -0.93
N GLY A 249 10.99 4.93 -0.34
CA GLY A 249 9.98 5.23 0.68
C GLY A 249 8.59 5.52 0.11
N SER A 250 8.47 5.71 -1.20
CA SER A 250 7.20 5.83 -1.92
C SER A 250 6.56 4.44 -2.03
N PHE A 251 5.68 4.08 -1.08
CA PHE A 251 5.19 2.70 -0.92
C PHE A 251 3.66 2.62 -0.99
N SER A 252 3.11 1.43 -1.29
CA SER A 252 1.67 1.13 -1.21
C SER A 252 0.84 2.09 -2.10
N ALA A 253 -0.08 2.87 -1.54
CA ALA A 253 -0.90 3.84 -2.28
C ALA A 253 -0.06 4.80 -3.13
N THR A 254 1.16 5.14 -2.71
CA THR A 254 2.08 5.97 -3.50
C THR A 254 2.62 5.24 -4.73
N SER A 255 3.01 3.97 -4.58
CA SER A 255 3.39 3.14 -5.74
C SER A 255 2.22 2.93 -6.69
N PHE A 256 1.02 2.80 -6.13
CA PHE A 256 -0.21 2.64 -6.89
C PHE A 256 -0.56 3.91 -7.69
N PHE A 257 -0.44 5.09 -7.07
CA PHE A 257 -0.55 6.37 -7.79
C PHE A 257 0.47 6.47 -8.92
N SER A 258 1.72 6.10 -8.66
CA SER A 258 2.80 6.12 -9.65
C SER A 258 2.52 5.18 -10.82
N LEU A 259 1.96 3.99 -10.55
CA LEU A 259 1.50 3.06 -11.60
C LEU A 259 0.44 3.69 -12.48
N CYS A 260 -0.59 4.29 -11.89
CA CYS A 260 -1.67 4.95 -12.63
C CYS A 260 -1.13 6.09 -13.50
N VAL A 261 -0.23 6.92 -12.96
CA VAL A 261 0.37 8.05 -13.69
C VAL A 261 1.21 7.54 -14.86
N LYS A 262 2.17 6.66 -14.62
CA LYS A 262 3.10 6.17 -15.64
C LYS A 262 2.40 5.45 -16.78
N SER A 263 1.38 4.67 -16.47
CA SER A 263 0.69 3.85 -17.47
C SER A 263 -0.31 4.64 -18.34
N ASN A 264 -0.76 5.83 -17.87
CA ASN A 264 -1.93 6.45 -18.48
C ASN A 264 -1.80 7.95 -18.80
N PHE A 265 -0.78 8.61 -18.28
CA PHE A 265 -0.57 10.05 -18.47
C PHE A 265 0.82 10.32 -19.05
N PRO A 266 0.99 10.12 -20.38
CA PRO A 266 2.29 10.26 -21.04
C PRO A 266 2.86 11.69 -20.99
N GLU A 267 2.04 12.68 -20.65
CA GLU A 267 2.44 14.07 -20.41
C GLU A 267 3.06 14.29 -19.03
N ALA A 268 2.96 13.32 -18.14
CA ALA A 268 3.61 13.35 -16.83
C ALA A 268 4.93 12.57 -16.87
N THR A 269 5.87 12.98 -16.02
CA THR A 269 7.17 12.32 -15.89
C THR A 269 7.40 11.93 -14.43
N ILE A 270 7.82 10.70 -14.18
CA ILE A 270 8.25 10.25 -12.85
C ILE A 270 9.76 10.35 -12.76
N VAL A 271 10.26 11.09 -11.77
CA VAL A 271 11.68 11.34 -11.54
C VAL A 271 12.10 10.85 -10.16
N GLY A 272 13.29 10.28 -10.04
CA GLY A 272 13.86 9.87 -8.77
C GLY A 272 14.32 8.42 -8.75
N ASP A 273 13.96 7.66 -7.72
CA ASP A 273 14.25 6.22 -7.63
C ASP A 273 12.97 5.39 -7.76
N THR A 274 13.16 4.10 -8.05
CA THR A 274 12.08 3.09 -8.03
C THR A 274 11.32 3.16 -6.72
N THR A 275 9.99 3.06 -6.77
CA THR A 275 9.15 3.04 -5.57
C THR A 275 9.39 1.80 -4.69
N GLY A 276 8.88 1.81 -3.48
CA GLY A 276 8.99 0.68 -2.56
C GLY A 276 8.12 -0.54 -2.93
N GLY A 277 7.18 -0.38 -3.87
CA GLY A 277 6.23 -1.43 -4.25
C GLY A 277 5.00 -1.49 -3.35
N GLY A 278 4.52 -2.71 -3.07
CA GLY A 278 3.32 -2.92 -2.25
C GLY A 278 2.03 -2.63 -3.01
N LEU A 279 1.85 -3.22 -4.17
CA LEU A 279 0.68 -3.03 -5.04
C LEU A 279 -0.45 -4.03 -4.77
N GLY A 280 -0.20 -5.04 -3.94
CA GLY A 280 -1.25 -5.92 -3.44
C GLY A 280 -2.03 -5.27 -2.31
N LEU A 281 -3.36 -5.27 -2.39
CA LEU A 281 -4.18 -4.85 -1.26
C LEU A 281 -4.13 -5.92 -0.18
N PRO A 282 -3.76 -5.55 1.06
CA PRO A 282 -3.71 -6.49 2.15
C PRO A 282 -5.12 -6.78 2.70
N ASN A 283 -5.31 -8.01 3.12
CA ASN A 283 -6.40 -8.43 3.99
C ASN A 283 -5.82 -9.05 5.27
N GLY A 284 -6.61 -9.10 6.30
CA GLY A 284 -6.20 -9.64 7.59
C GLY A 284 -7.27 -10.50 8.22
N GLY A 285 -6.89 -11.19 9.27
CA GLY A 285 -7.76 -12.02 10.07
C GLY A 285 -7.24 -12.18 11.49
N GLU A 286 -7.95 -12.99 12.25
CA GLU A 286 -7.59 -13.34 13.62
C GLU A 286 -7.11 -14.79 13.68
N LEU A 287 -6.05 -15.04 14.42
CA LEU A 287 -5.53 -16.37 14.73
C LEU A 287 -6.33 -17.01 15.87
N PRO A 288 -6.31 -18.35 16.00
CA PRO A 288 -7.01 -19.04 17.08
C PRO A 288 -6.68 -18.52 18.49
N ASN A 289 -5.48 -18.00 18.71
CA ASN A 289 -5.05 -17.43 19.99
C ASN A 289 -5.39 -15.94 20.16
N GLY A 290 -6.16 -15.34 19.25
CA GLY A 290 -6.60 -13.94 19.30
C GLY A 290 -5.59 -12.92 18.74
N TRP A 291 -4.43 -13.34 18.21
CA TRP A 291 -3.54 -12.45 17.49
C TRP A 291 -4.08 -12.17 16.10
N THR A 292 -3.69 -11.05 15.50
CA THR A 292 -4.14 -10.70 14.15
C THR A 292 -2.96 -10.73 13.17
N TYR A 293 -3.27 -11.06 11.92
CA TYR A 293 -2.31 -11.08 10.83
C TYR A 293 -2.83 -10.27 9.64
N ARG A 294 -1.92 -9.88 8.76
CA ARG A 294 -2.24 -9.21 7.50
C ARG A 294 -1.21 -9.60 6.45
N PHE A 295 -1.66 -9.79 5.20
CA PHE A 295 -0.84 -10.00 4.01
C PHE A 295 -1.63 -9.68 2.73
N SER A 296 -0.94 -9.52 1.60
CA SER A 296 -1.53 -9.16 0.31
C SER A 296 -2.32 -10.31 -0.31
N ILE A 297 -3.58 -10.05 -0.70
CA ILE A 297 -4.47 -11.03 -1.34
C ILE A 297 -4.88 -10.66 -2.77
N THR A 298 -4.48 -9.50 -3.27
CA THR A 298 -4.77 -9.06 -4.64
C THR A 298 -3.49 -8.88 -5.45
N ARG A 299 -3.62 -8.89 -6.77
CA ARG A 299 -2.59 -8.44 -7.71
C ARG A 299 -3.06 -7.21 -8.46
N THR A 300 -2.20 -6.22 -8.57
CA THR A 300 -2.41 -5.05 -9.43
C THR A 300 -1.38 -5.10 -10.57
N LEU A 301 -1.87 -4.98 -11.79
CA LEU A 301 -1.08 -5.03 -13.03
C LEU A 301 -1.30 -3.75 -13.83
N ASP A 302 -0.31 -3.35 -14.62
CA ASP A 302 -0.52 -2.31 -15.62
C ASP A 302 -1.38 -2.84 -16.79
N ASN A 303 -1.66 -1.98 -17.78
CA ASN A 303 -2.46 -2.35 -18.94
C ASN A 303 -1.78 -3.39 -19.86
N ASN A 304 -0.46 -3.63 -19.67
CA ASN A 304 0.35 -4.61 -20.39
C ASN A 304 0.60 -5.88 -19.58
N ASP A 305 -0.14 -6.08 -18.50
CA ASP A 305 -0.03 -7.23 -17.57
C ASP A 305 1.29 -7.31 -16.79
N ASN A 306 2.05 -6.22 -16.69
CA ASN A 306 3.25 -6.18 -15.85
C ASN A 306 2.89 -5.98 -14.38
N ASN A 307 3.60 -6.73 -13.52
CA ASN A 307 3.51 -6.63 -12.08
C ASN A 307 4.65 -5.78 -11.51
N TYR A 308 4.33 -4.81 -10.67
CA TYR A 308 5.28 -3.92 -10.02
C TYR A 308 5.25 -4.00 -8.48
N GLU A 309 4.87 -5.15 -7.94
CA GLU A 309 4.84 -5.39 -6.49
C GLU A 309 6.19 -5.08 -5.82
N ASN A 310 7.29 -5.30 -6.52
CA ASN A 310 8.65 -5.03 -6.02
C ASN A 310 9.12 -3.58 -6.28
N GLY A 311 8.29 -2.72 -6.85
CA GLY A 311 8.53 -1.30 -7.10
C GLY A 311 8.32 -0.89 -8.55
N MET A 312 7.73 0.30 -8.73
CA MET A 312 7.55 0.96 -10.04
C MET A 312 8.81 1.78 -10.36
N PRO A 313 9.51 1.50 -11.47
CA PRO A 313 10.67 2.30 -11.86
C PRO A 313 10.24 3.69 -12.35
N PRO A 314 11.01 4.76 -12.08
CA PRO A 314 10.76 6.09 -12.63
C PRO A 314 11.00 6.12 -14.14
N ASP A 315 10.63 7.22 -14.80
CA ASP A 315 10.98 7.50 -16.19
C ASP A 315 12.41 8.04 -16.28
N VAL A 316 12.81 8.87 -15.31
CA VAL A 316 14.15 9.42 -15.19
C VAL A 316 14.72 9.06 -13.82
N THR A 317 15.71 8.17 -13.81
CA THR A 317 16.39 7.79 -12.57
C THR A 317 17.38 8.86 -12.13
N VAL A 318 17.15 9.44 -10.96
CA VAL A 318 18.04 10.44 -10.33
C VAL A 318 18.21 10.08 -8.86
N ILE A 319 19.46 9.89 -8.46
CA ILE A 319 19.81 9.64 -7.05
C ILE A 319 20.34 10.92 -6.44
N LEU A 320 19.94 11.19 -5.20
CA LEU A 320 20.34 12.39 -4.46
C LEU A 320 21.87 12.44 -4.33
N ASP A 321 22.46 13.52 -4.81
CA ASP A 321 23.91 13.75 -4.76
C ASP A 321 24.27 14.36 -3.40
N PRO A 322 25.05 13.67 -2.56
CA PRO A 322 25.43 14.17 -1.24
C PRO A 322 26.27 15.44 -1.30
N VAL A 323 27.05 15.65 -2.39
CA VAL A 323 27.89 16.85 -2.55
C VAL A 323 27.00 18.09 -2.83
N GLN A 324 26.02 17.95 -3.73
CA GLN A 324 25.06 19.02 -4.01
C GLN A 324 24.16 19.26 -2.80
N THR A 325 23.72 18.19 -2.13
CA THR A 325 22.90 18.27 -0.91
C THR A 325 23.62 19.07 0.18
N ALA A 326 24.92 18.87 0.38
CA ALA A 326 25.72 19.66 1.32
C ALA A 326 25.80 21.15 0.95
N GLN A 327 25.55 21.50 -0.30
CA GLN A 327 25.44 22.86 -0.80
C GLN A 327 24.01 23.40 -0.77
N GLY A 328 23.05 22.65 -0.23
CA GLY A 328 21.64 23.02 -0.15
C GLY A 328 20.87 22.76 -1.46
N ILE A 329 21.39 21.92 -2.36
CA ILE A 329 20.76 21.61 -3.65
C ILE A 329 20.22 20.18 -3.63
N ASP A 330 18.95 20.03 -3.98
CA ASP A 330 18.32 18.73 -4.22
C ASP A 330 18.28 18.48 -5.74
N ASN A 331 19.27 17.74 -6.24
CA ASN A 331 19.41 17.46 -7.67
C ASN A 331 18.23 16.69 -8.29
N VAL A 332 17.40 16.04 -7.48
CA VAL A 332 16.18 15.39 -7.96
C VAL A 332 15.12 16.45 -8.29
N ILE A 333 14.96 17.46 -7.42
CA ILE A 333 14.07 18.61 -7.68
C ILE A 333 14.60 19.44 -8.84
N GLU A 334 15.93 19.68 -8.90
CA GLU A 334 16.53 20.45 -9.99
C GLU A 334 16.29 19.78 -11.34
N THR A 335 16.50 18.46 -11.46
CA THR A 335 16.18 17.70 -12.68
C THR A 335 14.71 17.82 -13.07
N ALA A 336 13.80 17.76 -12.10
CA ALA A 336 12.37 17.97 -12.36
C ALA A 336 12.08 19.39 -12.88
N CYS A 337 12.76 20.40 -12.33
CA CYS A 337 12.67 21.77 -12.83
C CYS A 337 13.14 21.90 -14.27
N ASP A 338 14.29 21.33 -14.60
CA ASP A 338 14.87 21.37 -15.94
C ASP A 338 13.93 20.72 -16.98
N ILE A 339 13.34 19.56 -16.63
CA ILE A 339 12.31 18.90 -17.47
C ILE A 339 11.12 19.83 -17.73
N LEU A 340 10.60 20.49 -16.69
CA LEU A 340 9.43 21.37 -16.82
C LEU A 340 9.73 22.69 -17.56
N LEU A 341 10.99 23.13 -17.56
CA LEU A 341 11.43 24.34 -18.25
C LEU A 341 11.93 24.07 -19.66
N GLY A 342 12.19 22.80 -20.01
CA GLY A 342 12.76 22.40 -21.30
C GLY A 342 14.25 22.76 -21.41
N GLU A 343 14.99 22.67 -20.32
CA GLU A 343 16.43 22.99 -20.18
C GLU A 343 17.30 21.74 -20.29
#